data_46abce4476a8440f2c6b4751769a24e3
#
_entry.id   46abce4476a8440f2c6b4751769a24e3
#
_cell.length_a   1.000
_cell.length_b   1.000
_cell.length_c   1.000
_cell.angle_alpha   90.00
_cell.angle_beta   90.00
_cell.angle_gamma   90.00
#
_symmetry.space_group_name_H-M   'P 1'
#
loop_
_entity.id
_entity.type
_entity.pdbx_description
1 polymer ?
#
loop_
_entity_poly.entity_id
_entity_poly.type
_entity_poly.pdbx_seq_one_letter_code
_entity_poly.pdbx_strand_id
1 'polypeptide(L)'
;MMAYHRMTTVGSKCMRKSLRKQPRRQFVNSILAGAGALALQPALSVLASPPAKNMTLGFSTYGSRGIATENVIPMLSKTGYDAVEITCTKGFDAAPENVSTKRRQIIHKAFRETGLRLTSIMEHTTPAASQQVNDTNLARIQKAAEFVSDITDTQQVVIQTVLGGGSWADKKNLFVEQVGRWVDKTSGSKTRICIKPHRGGGMDTPEKALWIMQQLDNPERLRMVYDYSHYIYTGLELVPTIKEAAAKTAHIAVKDTVKRDDGGFRFELPGTAGTINFSTLIRQFYDLGYRGDISCEVSGMVWGKPDYDPHSAIKTCYENMSKAFELAGVPRPTGDR
;
A
#
# COMPACT_ATOMS: atom_id res chain seq x y z
N MET A 1 33.05 -61.79 -21.49
CA MET A 1 34.03 -62.16 -20.46
C MET A 1 33.58 -61.57 -19.12
N MET A 2 33.30 -62.47 -18.18
CA MET A 2 32.81 -62.28 -16.85
C MET A 2 33.84 -61.55 -15.95
N ALA A 3 33.38 -60.73 -15.00
CA ALA A 3 33.90 -60.79 -13.64
C ALA A 3 32.90 -60.07 -12.70
N TYR A 4 32.22 -60.81 -11.88
CA TYR A 4 31.51 -60.46 -10.65
C TYR A 4 32.52 -60.06 -9.59
N HIS A 5 32.18 -59.00 -8.79
CA HIS A 5 32.63 -58.98 -7.40
C HIS A 5 31.54 -58.46 -6.46
N ARG A 6 31.49 -59.13 -5.33
CA ARG A 6 30.43 -59.21 -4.31
C ARG A 6 30.36 -58.03 -3.34
N MET A 7 29.16 -57.89 -2.83
CA MET A 7 28.69 -57.28 -1.59
C MET A 7 29.65 -57.22 -0.40
N THR A 8 29.54 -56.11 0.36
CA THR A 8 29.56 -56.18 1.82
C THR A 8 28.55 -55.16 2.37
N THR A 9 27.56 -55.66 3.06
CA THR A 9 26.59 -55.00 3.90
C THR A 9 27.23 -54.61 5.22
N VAL A 10 27.07 -53.32 5.63
CA VAL A 10 27.27 -52.91 7.01
C VAL A 10 25.98 -52.20 7.49
N GLY A 11 25.35 -52.83 8.45
CA GLY A 11 24.14 -52.34 9.09
C GLY A 11 24.41 -51.14 9.99
N SER A 12 23.55 -50.19 9.94
CA SER A 12 23.54 -49.09 10.91
C SER A 12 22.23 -49.11 11.71
N LYS A 13 22.40 -49.19 13.02
CA LYS A 13 21.37 -49.28 14.03
C LYS A 13 20.47 -48.05 14.08
N CYS A 14 19.18 -48.28 14.02
CA CYS A 14 18.13 -47.34 14.31
C CYS A 14 18.12 -46.99 15.80
N MET A 15 18.45 -45.78 16.18
CA MET A 15 18.21 -45.25 17.54
C MET A 15 16.91 -44.44 17.56
N ARG A 16 15.85 -45.06 18.05
CA ARG A 16 14.61 -44.38 18.48
C ARG A 16 14.89 -43.57 19.73
N LYS A 17 14.81 -42.25 19.66
CA LYS A 17 14.70 -41.41 20.86
C LYS A 17 13.25 -41.27 21.25
N SER A 18 12.93 -41.79 22.45
CA SER A 18 11.62 -41.72 23.09
C SER A 18 11.32 -40.28 23.55
N LEU A 19 10.15 -39.80 23.19
CA LEU A 19 9.57 -38.56 23.73
C LEU A 19 9.09 -38.82 25.17
N ARG A 20 9.74 -38.24 26.15
CA ARG A 20 9.27 -38.17 27.55
C ARG A 20 8.15 -37.16 27.68
N LYS A 21 6.97 -37.61 28.04
CA LYS A 21 5.84 -36.79 28.54
C LYS A 21 6.17 -36.27 29.92
N GLN A 22 6.13 -34.95 30.12
CA GLN A 22 6.16 -34.35 31.48
C GLN A 22 4.74 -34.28 32.06
N PRO A 23 4.54 -34.57 33.37
CA PRO A 23 3.24 -34.56 34.02
C PRO A 23 2.87 -33.12 34.46
N ARG A 24 1.58 -32.83 34.34
CA ARG A 24 0.92 -31.67 34.94
C ARG A 24 1.05 -31.71 36.46
N ARG A 25 1.65 -30.66 37.05
CA ARG A 25 1.57 -30.41 38.50
C ARG A 25 0.43 -29.42 38.77
N GLN A 26 -0.56 -29.89 39.49
CA GLN A 26 -1.55 -29.11 40.21
C GLN A 26 -0.84 -28.33 41.33
N PHE A 27 -1.14 -27.05 41.49
CA PHE A 27 -0.81 -26.29 42.70
C PHE A 27 -2.09 -25.94 43.43
N VAL A 28 -2.18 -26.49 44.61
CA VAL A 28 -3.22 -26.25 45.58
C VAL A 28 -2.90 -24.97 46.37
N ASN A 29 -3.97 -24.25 46.69
CA ASN A 29 -4.04 -23.02 47.48
C ASN A 29 -3.28 -23.04 48.81
N SER A 30 -2.65 -21.92 49.14
CA SER A 30 -2.39 -21.49 50.51
C SER A 30 -2.65 -20.00 50.61
N ILE A 31 -3.68 -19.65 51.37
CA ILE A 31 -4.06 -18.30 51.76
C ILE A 31 -3.11 -17.87 52.89
N LEU A 32 -2.43 -16.75 52.76
CA LEU A 32 -1.86 -16.00 53.89
C LEU A 32 -2.09 -14.51 53.64
N ALA A 33 -2.85 -13.93 54.61
CA ALA A 33 -3.17 -12.52 54.65
C ALA A 33 -1.93 -11.68 54.93
N GLY A 34 -1.63 -10.72 54.05
CA GLY A 34 -0.65 -9.66 54.28
C GLY A 34 -1.21 -8.38 53.68
N ALA A 35 -1.63 -7.45 54.54
CA ALA A 35 -2.09 -6.13 54.13
C ALA A 35 -0.91 -5.31 53.62
N GLY A 36 -0.82 -5.18 52.30
CA GLY A 36 0.09 -4.25 51.62
C GLY A 36 -0.72 -3.38 50.66
N ALA A 37 -0.69 -2.07 50.90
CA ALA A 37 -1.35 -1.10 50.06
C ALA A 37 -0.76 -1.12 48.64
N LEU A 38 -1.43 -1.79 47.70
CA LEU A 38 -1.16 -1.73 46.29
C LEU A 38 -1.74 -0.42 45.75
N ALA A 39 -0.85 0.55 45.44
CA ALA A 39 -1.20 1.69 44.65
C ALA A 39 -1.69 1.20 43.30
N LEU A 40 -2.99 1.29 43.04
CA LEU A 40 -3.59 1.15 41.73
C LEU A 40 -3.10 2.30 40.85
N GLN A 41 -2.05 2.04 40.07
CA GLN A 41 -1.79 2.88 38.89
C GLN A 41 -2.95 2.65 37.91
N PRO A 42 -3.66 3.73 37.48
CA PRO A 42 -4.62 3.57 36.41
C PRO A 42 -3.85 3.16 35.15
N ALA A 43 -4.13 1.98 34.66
CA ALA A 43 -3.76 1.58 33.32
C ALA A 43 -4.38 2.63 32.39
N LEU A 44 -3.57 3.51 31.82
CA LEU A 44 -3.96 4.34 30.69
C LEU A 44 -4.32 3.37 29.55
N SER A 45 -5.61 3.01 29.49
CA SER A 45 -6.17 2.44 28.30
C SER A 45 -5.96 3.47 27.20
N VAL A 46 -5.03 3.16 26.31
CA VAL A 46 -4.92 3.86 25.02
C VAL A 46 -6.27 3.65 24.35
N LEU A 47 -7.15 4.61 24.50
CA LEU A 47 -8.42 4.66 23.78
C LEU A 47 -8.05 4.66 22.31
N ALA A 48 -8.19 3.52 21.64
CA ALA A 48 -8.12 3.44 20.22
C ALA A 48 -9.09 4.50 19.67
N SER A 49 -8.58 5.45 18.90
CA SER A 49 -9.42 6.45 18.25
C SER A 49 -10.56 5.72 17.54
N PRO A 50 -11.81 6.18 17.66
CA PRO A 50 -12.92 5.55 16.98
C PRO A 50 -12.58 5.44 15.49
N PRO A 51 -12.94 4.33 14.82
CA PRO A 51 -12.62 4.14 13.41
C PRO A 51 -13.13 5.34 12.62
N ALA A 52 -12.31 5.83 11.70
CA ALA A 52 -12.66 6.95 10.85
C ALA A 52 -14.03 6.68 10.19
N LYS A 53 -14.98 7.61 10.35
CA LYS A 53 -16.33 7.45 9.77
C LYS A 53 -16.35 7.73 8.28
N ASN A 54 -15.34 8.42 7.76
CA ASN A 54 -15.33 9.01 6.43
C ASN A 54 -14.18 8.43 5.59
N MET A 55 -14.43 8.30 4.29
CA MET A 55 -13.37 8.10 3.29
C MET A 55 -12.78 9.46 2.92
N THR A 56 -11.52 9.49 2.46
CA THR A 56 -10.84 10.72 2.02
C THR A 56 -10.67 10.73 0.51
N LEU A 57 -10.68 11.93 -0.08
CA LEU A 57 -10.28 12.16 -1.46
C LEU A 57 -8.88 12.75 -1.47
N GLY A 58 -7.94 12.05 -2.08
CA GLY A 58 -6.55 12.43 -2.23
C GLY A 58 -6.14 12.68 -3.68
N PHE A 59 -4.92 13.21 -3.82
CA PHE A 59 -4.25 13.37 -5.11
C PHE A 59 -2.81 12.87 -5.00
N SER A 60 -2.33 12.16 -6.04
CA SER A 60 -0.96 11.71 -6.13
C SER A 60 -0.07 12.76 -6.78
N THR A 61 1.04 13.11 -6.13
CA THR A 61 2.05 14.00 -6.73
C THR A 61 2.72 13.40 -7.97
N TYR A 62 2.39 12.15 -8.31
CA TYR A 62 2.77 11.57 -9.61
C TYR A 62 2.28 12.41 -10.79
N GLY A 63 1.13 13.06 -10.63
CA GLY A 63 0.53 13.98 -11.60
C GLY A 63 0.95 15.44 -11.46
N SER A 64 1.72 15.84 -10.44
CA SER A 64 2.13 17.24 -10.25
C SER A 64 3.56 17.52 -10.68
N ARG A 65 4.03 16.88 -11.74
CA ARG A 65 5.40 17.05 -12.24
C ARG A 65 5.72 18.54 -12.51
N GLY A 66 6.93 18.94 -12.11
CA GLY A 66 7.38 20.32 -12.24
C GLY A 66 6.99 21.23 -11.08
N ILE A 67 6.17 20.76 -10.14
CA ILE A 67 5.82 21.51 -8.92
C ILE A 67 6.51 20.86 -7.73
N ALA A 68 7.22 21.65 -6.92
CA ALA A 68 7.84 21.14 -5.70
C ALA A 68 6.78 20.63 -4.70
N THR A 69 7.06 19.51 -4.03
CA THR A 69 6.11 18.81 -3.14
C THR A 69 5.55 19.73 -2.07
N GLU A 70 6.39 20.59 -1.45
CA GLU A 70 5.98 21.56 -0.45
C GLU A 70 5.02 22.63 -0.97
N ASN A 71 4.97 22.87 -2.28
CA ASN A 71 4.03 23.79 -2.94
C ASN A 71 2.74 23.09 -3.37
N VAL A 72 2.81 21.79 -3.70
CA VAL A 72 1.62 20.98 -4.04
C VAL A 72 0.69 20.83 -2.83
N ILE A 73 1.24 20.61 -1.63
CA ILE A 73 0.45 20.37 -0.41
C ILE A 73 -0.55 21.52 -0.15
N PRO A 74 -0.14 22.81 -0.05
CA PRO A 74 -1.09 23.89 0.14
C PRO A 74 -2.04 24.10 -1.05
N MET A 75 -1.60 23.77 -2.27
CA MET A 75 -2.47 23.82 -3.45
C MET A 75 -3.61 22.81 -3.34
N LEU A 76 -3.32 21.57 -2.97
CA LEU A 76 -4.34 20.52 -2.78
C LEU A 76 -5.33 20.89 -1.66
N SER A 77 -4.82 21.43 -0.55
CA SER A 77 -5.67 21.90 0.54
C SER A 77 -6.64 23.02 0.08
N LYS A 78 -6.13 24.00 -0.66
CA LYS A 78 -6.95 25.07 -1.24
C LYS A 78 -8.00 24.56 -2.23
N THR A 79 -7.70 23.51 -2.98
CA THR A 79 -8.63 22.89 -3.92
C THR A 79 -9.74 22.14 -3.19
N GLY A 80 -9.51 21.68 -1.95
CA GLY A 80 -10.48 20.95 -1.13
C GLY A 80 -10.21 19.44 -1.00
N TYR A 81 -9.02 19.00 -1.36
CA TYR A 81 -8.59 17.61 -1.10
C TYR A 81 -8.43 17.36 0.40
N ASP A 82 -8.63 16.12 0.83
CA ASP A 82 -8.48 15.67 2.22
C ASP A 82 -7.11 15.06 2.49
N ALA A 83 -6.46 14.55 1.44
CA ALA A 83 -5.25 13.76 1.55
C ALA A 83 -4.32 13.96 0.35
N VAL A 84 -3.09 13.48 0.51
CA VAL A 84 -2.10 13.45 -0.57
C VAL A 84 -1.33 12.14 -0.54
N GLU A 85 -0.99 11.64 -1.72
CA GLU A 85 0.04 10.66 -1.96
C GLU A 85 1.28 11.36 -2.51
N ILE A 86 2.46 11.10 -1.93
CA ILE A 86 3.74 11.64 -2.40
C ILE A 86 4.49 10.60 -3.22
N THR A 87 4.95 10.97 -4.41
CA THR A 87 5.77 10.11 -5.25
C THR A 87 7.24 10.25 -4.90
N CYS A 88 7.81 9.18 -4.33
CA CYS A 88 9.21 9.08 -3.90
C CYS A 88 10.09 8.29 -4.88
N THR A 89 9.52 7.81 -5.98
CA THR A 89 10.23 7.06 -7.01
C THR A 89 11.40 7.88 -7.59
N LYS A 90 12.50 7.22 -7.91
CA LYS A 90 13.68 7.85 -8.52
C LYS A 90 13.31 8.75 -9.70
N GLY A 91 13.86 9.96 -9.73
CA GLY A 91 13.58 10.96 -10.77
C GLY A 91 12.36 11.85 -10.50
N PHE A 92 11.68 11.67 -9.37
CA PHE A 92 10.63 12.56 -8.89
C PHE A 92 11.17 13.56 -7.86
N ASP A 93 10.42 14.63 -7.64
CA ASP A 93 10.79 15.73 -6.77
C ASP A 93 11.08 15.30 -5.33
N ALA A 94 10.21 14.44 -4.77
CA ALA A 94 10.34 13.92 -3.40
C ALA A 94 11.10 12.59 -3.31
N ALA A 95 11.86 12.19 -4.33
CA ALA A 95 12.77 11.05 -4.17
C ALA A 95 13.70 11.29 -2.96
N PRO A 96 13.91 10.30 -2.07
CA PRO A 96 14.66 10.50 -0.82
C PRO A 96 16.04 11.14 -0.98
N GLU A 97 16.70 10.89 -2.13
CA GLU A 97 17.97 11.50 -2.51
C GLU A 97 17.89 13.01 -2.80
N ASN A 98 16.69 13.54 -3.13
CA ASN A 98 16.44 14.94 -3.47
C ASN A 98 15.97 15.78 -2.28
N VAL A 99 15.69 15.14 -1.13
CA VAL A 99 15.04 15.80 0.01
C VAL A 99 15.96 15.84 1.22
N SER A 100 16.66 16.99 1.36
CA SER A 100 17.50 17.27 2.54
C SER A 100 16.68 17.32 3.83
N THR A 101 17.34 17.18 4.99
CA THR A 101 16.69 17.31 6.30
C THR A 101 15.90 18.62 6.44
N LYS A 102 16.48 19.75 5.97
CA LYS A 102 15.79 21.06 5.98
C LYS A 102 14.52 21.03 5.13
N ARG A 103 14.54 20.39 3.96
CA ARG A 103 13.39 20.31 3.07
C ARG A 103 12.29 19.40 3.67
N ARG A 104 12.67 18.31 4.36
CA ARG A 104 11.72 17.46 5.11
C ARG A 104 10.97 18.26 6.17
N GLN A 105 11.66 19.15 6.88
CA GLN A 105 11.03 20.05 7.86
C GLN A 105 10.02 21.00 7.21
N ILE A 106 10.33 21.53 6.01
CA ILE A 106 9.41 22.39 5.25
C ILE A 106 8.16 21.61 4.83
N ILE A 107 8.32 20.39 4.33
CA ILE A 107 7.21 19.50 3.96
C ILE A 107 6.36 19.17 5.20
N HIS A 108 6.98 18.81 6.32
CA HIS A 108 6.28 18.56 7.58
C HIS A 108 5.46 19.79 8.04
N LYS A 109 6.09 20.96 7.98
CA LYS A 109 5.39 22.22 8.28
C LYS A 109 4.16 22.43 7.38
N ALA A 110 4.28 22.20 6.06
CA ALA A 110 3.17 22.31 5.13
C ALA A 110 2.00 21.38 5.49
N PHE A 111 2.26 20.13 5.91
CA PHE A 111 1.22 19.24 6.42
C PHE A 111 0.52 19.78 7.66
N ARG A 112 1.27 20.29 8.62
CA ARG A 112 0.71 20.85 9.85
C ARG A 112 -0.15 22.10 9.61
N GLU A 113 0.27 22.96 8.69
CA GLU A 113 -0.43 24.22 8.37
C GLU A 113 -1.69 23.99 7.54
N THR A 114 -1.72 22.93 6.72
CA THR A 114 -2.86 22.65 5.84
C THR A 114 -3.84 21.65 6.41
N GLY A 115 -3.46 20.86 7.40
CA GLY A 115 -4.26 19.76 7.92
C GLY A 115 -4.46 18.60 6.93
N LEU A 116 -3.80 18.64 5.75
CA LEU A 116 -3.82 17.50 4.81
C LEU A 116 -3.20 16.27 5.42
N ARG A 117 -3.76 15.11 5.11
CA ARG A 117 -3.21 13.82 5.55
C ARG A 117 -2.28 13.23 4.51
N LEU A 118 -1.08 12.82 4.91
CA LEU A 118 -0.27 11.91 4.09
C LEU A 118 -0.83 10.50 4.27
N THR A 119 -1.39 9.92 3.23
CA THR A 119 -2.01 8.58 3.27
C THR A 119 -1.15 7.53 2.58
N SER A 120 -0.39 7.94 1.58
CA SER A 120 0.46 7.05 0.79
C SER A 120 1.71 7.75 0.32
N ILE A 121 2.76 6.97 0.13
CA ILE A 121 3.90 7.31 -0.73
C ILE A 121 4.05 6.24 -1.81
N MET A 122 4.39 6.69 -3.02
CA MET A 122 4.64 5.83 -4.17
C MET A 122 6.14 5.62 -4.32
N GLU A 123 6.61 4.39 -4.08
CA GLU A 123 8.01 3.98 -4.31
C GLU A 123 8.03 2.69 -5.12
N HIS A 124 8.21 2.83 -6.42
CA HIS A 124 8.21 1.69 -7.32
C HIS A 124 9.57 0.97 -7.28
N THR A 125 9.56 -0.22 -6.71
CA THR A 125 10.72 -1.12 -6.63
C THR A 125 10.37 -2.46 -7.26
N THR A 126 11.15 -2.89 -8.26
CA THR A 126 10.89 -4.12 -9.00
C THR A 126 11.85 -5.22 -8.56
N PRO A 127 11.35 -6.33 -7.97
CA PRO A 127 12.17 -7.52 -7.69
C PRO A 127 12.89 -8.04 -8.93
N ALA A 128 14.16 -8.38 -8.77
CA ALA A 128 15.01 -8.85 -9.85
C ALA A 128 15.76 -10.14 -9.45
N ALA A 129 16.33 -10.84 -10.43
CA ALA A 129 17.18 -12.00 -10.16
C ALA A 129 18.50 -11.60 -9.47
N SER A 130 18.94 -10.35 -9.64
CA SER A 130 20.17 -9.83 -9.02
C SER A 130 19.95 -9.47 -7.55
N GLN A 131 20.71 -10.08 -6.65
CA GLN A 131 20.70 -9.76 -5.23
C GLN A 131 21.05 -8.29 -4.98
N GLN A 132 22.02 -7.73 -5.69
CA GLN A 132 22.42 -6.33 -5.57
C GLN A 132 21.26 -5.37 -5.89
N VAL A 133 20.43 -5.68 -6.90
CA VAL A 133 19.24 -4.89 -7.24
C VAL A 133 18.21 -4.99 -6.11
N ASN A 134 17.99 -6.19 -5.57
CA ASN A 134 17.05 -6.41 -4.46
C ASN A 134 17.48 -5.69 -3.18
N ASP A 135 18.78 -5.66 -2.87
CA ASP A 135 19.32 -4.94 -1.71
C ASP A 135 19.19 -3.41 -1.91
N THR A 136 19.38 -2.92 -3.13
CA THR A 136 19.11 -1.52 -3.48
C THR A 136 17.63 -1.18 -3.30
N ASN A 137 16.73 -2.04 -3.75
CA ASN A 137 15.28 -1.89 -3.58
C ASN A 137 14.90 -1.88 -2.09
N LEU A 138 15.46 -2.78 -1.29
CA LEU A 138 15.24 -2.83 0.15
C LEU A 138 15.67 -1.52 0.83
N ALA A 139 16.84 -1.01 0.46
CA ALA A 139 17.35 0.27 0.98
C ALA A 139 16.45 1.46 0.57
N ARG A 140 15.86 1.45 -0.63
CA ARG A 140 14.89 2.47 -1.06
C ARG A 140 13.60 2.41 -0.24
N ILE A 141 13.04 1.23 -0.03
CA ILE A 141 11.85 1.03 0.83
C ILE A 141 12.14 1.53 2.26
N GLN A 142 13.32 1.24 2.80
CA GLN A 142 13.71 1.73 4.13
C GLN A 142 13.78 3.26 4.17
N LYS A 143 14.45 3.90 3.20
CA LYS A 143 14.54 5.36 3.09
C LYS A 143 13.17 6.01 2.92
N ALA A 144 12.26 5.37 2.20
CA ALA A 144 10.88 5.80 2.07
C ALA A 144 10.14 5.78 3.42
N ALA A 145 10.32 4.74 4.23
CA ALA A 145 9.75 4.65 5.57
C ALA A 145 10.35 5.70 6.54
N GLU A 146 11.65 5.96 6.46
CA GLU A 146 12.34 7.03 7.21
C GLU A 146 11.79 8.41 6.79
N PHE A 147 11.64 8.65 5.48
CA PHE A 147 11.07 9.90 4.96
C PHE A 147 9.67 10.15 5.52
N VAL A 148 8.79 9.14 5.54
CA VAL A 148 7.46 9.26 6.16
C VAL A 148 7.57 9.69 7.62
N SER A 149 8.49 9.08 8.38
CA SER A 149 8.66 9.39 9.80
C SER A 149 9.07 10.84 10.07
N ASP A 150 9.79 11.45 9.12
CA ASP A 150 10.30 12.82 9.22
C ASP A 150 9.27 13.89 8.81
N ILE A 151 8.29 13.53 7.96
CA ILE A 151 7.39 14.51 7.35
C ILE A 151 5.95 14.45 7.86
N THR A 152 5.59 13.46 8.69
CA THR A 152 4.22 13.35 9.21
C THR A 152 4.14 12.58 10.53
N ASP A 153 3.11 12.91 11.31
CA ASP A 153 2.71 12.16 12.50
C ASP A 153 1.66 11.08 12.18
N THR A 154 1.15 11.03 10.95
CA THR A 154 0.17 10.03 10.50
C THR A 154 0.75 8.62 10.65
N GLN A 155 -0.06 7.72 11.21
CA GLN A 155 0.29 6.32 11.38
C GLN A 155 -0.21 5.48 10.20
N GLN A 156 0.49 4.36 9.94
CA GLN A 156 0.12 3.38 8.92
C GLN A 156 0.05 3.96 7.50
N VAL A 157 0.91 4.92 7.21
CA VAL A 157 1.07 5.46 5.85
C VAL A 157 1.45 4.33 4.89
N VAL A 158 0.78 4.28 3.75
CA VAL A 158 1.03 3.25 2.73
C VAL A 158 2.34 3.55 2.00
N ILE A 159 3.22 2.55 1.86
CA ILE A 159 4.27 2.53 0.83
C ILE A 159 3.74 1.67 -0.30
N GLN A 160 3.26 2.28 -1.38
CA GLN A 160 2.78 1.53 -2.54
C GLN A 160 3.92 1.23 -3.51
N THR A 161 3.88 0.01 -4.05
CA THR A 161 4.83 -0.43 -5.06
C THR A 161 4.19 -1.38 -6.08
N VAL A 162 4.74 -1.42 -7.29
CA VAL A 162 4.44 -2.41 -8.32
C VAL A 162 5.60 -3.39 -8.43
N LEU A 163 5.30 -4.68 -8.67
CA LEU A 163 6.32 -5.74 -8.66
C LEU A 163 7.00 -5.97 -10.02
N GLY A 164 6.61 -5.20 -11.04
CA GLY A 164 7.20 -5.27 -12.36
C GLY A 164 6.68 -6.42 -13.22
N GLY A 165 7.25 -6.54 -14.42
CA GLY A 165 6.82 -7.46 -15.47
C GLY A 165 7.37 -8.88 -15.33
N GLY A 166 7.01 -9.70 -16.31
CA GLY A 166 7.40 -11.10 -16.44
C GLY A 166 6.24 -12.06 -16.19
N SER A 167 6.48 -13.35 -16.42
CA SER A 167 5.51 -14.41 -16.19
C SER A 167 5.21 -14.55 -14.69
N TRP A 168 3.94 -14.66 -14.32
CA TRP A 168 3.53 -14.94 -12.95
C TRP A 168 4.15 -16.24 -12.43
N ALA A 169 4.12 -17.30 -13.24
CA ALA A 169 4.66 -18.61 -12.87
C ALA A 169 6.15 -18.54 -12.46
N ASP A 170 6.93 -17.73 -13.18
CA ASP A 170 8.38 -17.63 -12.95
C ASP A 170 8.73 -16.66 -11.82
N LYS A 171 7.88 -15.66 -11.57
CA LYS A 171 8.19 -14.54 -10.67
C LYS A 171 7.54 -14.61 -9.30
N LYS A 172 6.46 -15.37 -9.13
CA LYS A 172 5.66 -15.35 -7.90
C LYS A 172 6.45 -15.64 -6.62
N ASN A 173 7.39 -16.57 -6.66
CA ASN A 173 8.22 -16.92 -5.49
C ASN A 173 9.22 -15.80 -5.15
N LEU A 174 9.82 -15.18 -6.16
CA LEU A 174 10.67 -14.00 -6.00
C LEU A 174 9.87 -12.82 -5.40
N PHE A 175 8.64 -12.63 -5.84
CA PHE A 175 7.75 -11.60 -5.28
C PHE A 175 7.47 -11.85 -3.79
N VAL A 176 7.14 -13.09 -3.41
CA VAL A 176 6.92 -13.46 -2.01
C VAL A 176 8.17 -13.16 -1.17
N GLU A 177 9.35 -13.62 -1.62
CA GLU A 177 10.61 -13.39 -0.93
C GLU A 177 10.90 -11.91 -0.71
N GLN A 178 10.84 -11.09 -1.77
CA GLN A 178 11.22 -9.69 -1.67
C GLN A 178 10.18 -8.87 -0.90
N VAL A 179 8.89 -9.12 -1.10
CA VAL A 179 7.82 -8.46 -0.32
C VAL A 179 7.94 -8.80 1.17
N GLY A 180 8.24 -10.05 1.52
CA GLY A 180 8.52 -10.45 2.90
C GLY A 180 9.67 -9.65 3.51
N ARG A 181 10.80 -9.53 2.81
CA ARG A 181 11.94 -8.70 3.24
C ARG A 181 11.57 -7.23 3.47
N TRP A 182 10.72 -6.65 2.62
CA TRP A 182 10.26 -5.27 2.79
C TRP A 182 9.36 -5.09 4.01
N VAL A 183 8.44 -6.02 4.23
CA VAL A 183 7.55 -6.03 5.41
C VAL A 183 8.37 -6.12 6.70
N ASP A 184 9.31 -7.04 6.77
CA ASP A 184 10.18 -7.23 7.93
C ASP A 184 11.03 -5.97 8.20
N LYS A 185 11.64 -5.42 7.15
CA LYS A 185 12.52 -4.25 7.26
C LYS A 185 11.80 -3.00 7.75
N THR A 186 10.52 -2.87 7.44
CA THR A 186 9.69 -1.71 7.83
C THR A 186 8.85 -1.95 9.08
N SER A 187 8.99 -3.10 9.76
CA SER A 187 8.14 -3.51 10.88
C SER A 187 8.07 -2.52 12.04
N GLY A 188 9.17 -1.80 12.34
CA GLY A 188 9.24 -0.78 13.38
C GLY A 188 8.82 0.63 12.96
N SER A 189 8.38 0.84 11.71
CA SER A 189 8.06 2.18 11.19
C SER A 189 6.56 2.51 11.27
N LYS A 190 6.20 3.76 10.97
CA LYS A 190 4.80 4.23 10.84
C LYS A 190 4.13 3.77 9.54
N THR A 191 4.80 2.92 8.72
CA THR A 191 4.33 2.57 7.37
C THR A 191 3.83 1.15 7.29
N ARG A 192 3.10 0.85 6.21
CA ARG A 192 2.75 -0.51 5.76
C ARG A 192 3.08 -0.67 4.29
N ILE A 193 3.51 -1.86 3.89
CA ILE A 193 3.77 -2.19 2.49
C ILE A 193 2.44 -2.49 1.80
N CYS A 194 2.22 -1.89 0.63
CA CYS A 194 1.06 -2.19 -0.20
C CYS A 194 1.51 -2.51 -1.62
N ILE A 195 1.20 -3.72 -2.05
CA ILE A 195 1.47 -4.18 -3.41
C ILE A 195 0.29 -3.83 -4.31
N LYS A 196 0.60 -3.30 -5.50
CA LYS A 196 -0.39 -2.86 -6.49
C LYS A 196 -0.43 -3.82 -7.67
N PRO A 197 -1.50 -4.60 -7.87
CA PRO A 197 -1.68 -5.33 -9.12
C PRO A 197 -1.71 -4.34 -10.29
N HIS A 198 -0.90 -4.63 -11.30
CA HIS A 198 -0.64 -3.67 -12.36
C HIS A 198 -0.62 -4.35 -13.72
N ARG A 199 -1.36 -3.83 -14.70
CA ARG A 199 -1.35 -4.36 -16.07
C ARG A 199 0.06 -4.37 -16.62
N GLY A 200 0.41 -5.40 -17.37
CA GLY A 200 1.76 -5.61 -17.89
C GLY A 200 2.77 -6.06 -16.83
N GLY A 201 2.33 -6.20 -15.56
CA GLY A 201 3.09 -6.82 -14.50
C GLY A 201 2.88 -8.33 -14.42
N GLY A 202 3.78 -9.03 -13.73
CA GLY A 202 3.58 -10.43 -13.38
C GLY A 202 2.41 -10.62 -12.42
N MET A 203 2.21 -9.67 -11.50
CA MET A 203 1.06 -9.58 -10.60
C MET A 203 0.09 -8.51 -11.13
N ASP A 204 -0.93 -8.91 -11.87
CA ASP A 204 -1.84 -8.03 -12.60
C ASP A 204 -3.32 -8.15 -12.16
N THR A 205 -3.63 -9.03 -11.20
CA THR A 205 -4.97 -9.22 -10.65
C THR A 205 -4.98 -9.17 -9.11
N PRO A 206 -6.12 -8.81 -8.46
CA PRO A 206 -6.28 -8.89 -7.01
C PRO A 206 -5.99 -10.29 -6.47
N GLU A 207 -6.45 -11.36 -7.12
CA GLU A 207 -6.20 -12.75 -6.75
C GLU A 207 -4.70 -13.03 -6.54
N LYS A 208 -3.85 -12.59 -7.48
CA LYS A 208 -2.39 -12.80 -7.38
C LYS A 208 -1.77 -12.03 -6.20
N ALA A 209 -2.25 -10.83 -5.90
CA ALA A 209 -1.81 -10.10 -4.71
C ALA A 209 -2.24 -10.80 -3.42
N LEU A 210 -3.47 -11.28 -3.35
CA LEU A 210 -3.98 -12.06 -2.22
C LEU A 210 -3.20 -13.34 -2.02
N TRP A 211 -2.82 -14.02 -3.13
CA TRP A 211 -1.97 -15.20 -3.06
C TRP A 211 -0.61 -14.88 -2.43
N ILE A 212 0.07 -13.77 -2.81
CA ILE A 212 1.34 -13.36 -2.17
C ILE A 212 1.13 -13.12 -0.67
N MET A 213 0.06 -12.43 -0.29
CA MET A 213 -0.25 -12.17 1.13
C MET A 213 -0.45 -13.47 1.91
N GLN A 214 -1.13 -14.44 1.30
CA GLN A 214 -1.37 -15.76 1.90
C GLN A 214 -0.05 -16.54 2.09
N GLN A 215 0.87 -16.49 1.12
CA GLN A 215 2.18 -17.15 1.26
C GLN A 215 3.04 -16.54 2.39
N LEU A 216 2.75 -15.33 2.81
CA LEU A 216 3.39 -14.62 3.92
C LEU A 216 2.53 -14.64 5.20
N ASP A 217 1.59 -15.59 5.35
CA ASP A 217 0.69 -15.71 6.50
C ASP A 217 -0.15 -14.45 6.78
N ASN A 218 -0.48 -13.68 5.74
CA ASN A 218 -1.33 -12.48 5.80
C ASN A 218 -0.90 -11.45 6.86
N PRO A 219 0.35 -10.99 6.89
CA PRO A 219 0.79 -10.05 7.92
C PRO A 219 -0.05 -8.77 7.86
N GLU A 220 -0.36 -8.21 9.04
CA GLU A 220 -1.19 -6.99 9.12
C GLU A 220 -0.58 -5.80 8.36
N ARG A 221 0.74 -5.78 8.27
CA ARG A 221 1.51 -4.70 7.62
C ARG A 221 1.66 -4.86 6.10
N LEU A 222 1.11 -5.94 5.52
CA LEU A 222 1.02 -6.13 4.08
C LEU A 222 -0.42 -5.97 3.62
N ARG A 223 -0.66 -5.06 2.71
CA ARG A 223 -1.98 -4.76 2.13
C ARG A 223 -1.87 -4.58 0.62
N MET A 224 -3.01 -4.32 -0.01
CA MET A 224 -3.13 -4.08 -1.45
C MET A 224 -3.46 -2.62 -1.72
N VAL A 225 -2.91 -2.09 -2.81
CA VAL A 225 -3.47 -0.93 -3.50
C VAL A 225 -4.46 -1.45 -4.55
N TYR A 226 -5.70 -1.01 -4.46
CA TYR A 226 -6.71 -1.32 -5.48
C TYR A 226 -6.70 -0.25 -6.57
N ASP A 227 -6.66 -0.67 -7.82
CA ASP A 227 -6.72 0.23 -8.98
C ASP A 227 -7.43 -0.46 -10.15
N TYR A 228 -8.73 -0.25 -10.26
CA TYR A 228 -9.56 -0.92 -11.27
C TYR A 228 -9.16 -0.60 -12.71
N SER A 229 -8.53 0.55 -12.94
CA SER A 229 -8.05 0.92 -14.26
C SER A 229 -7.08 -0.11 -14.89
N HIS A 230 -6.43 -0.91 -14.05
CA HIS A 230 -5.56 -2.00 -14.48
C HIS A 230 -6.30 -3.33 -14.70
N TYR A 231 -7.47 -3.53 -14.10
CA TYR A 231 -8.21 -4.80 -14.16
C TYR A 231 -9.18 -4.87 -15.33
N ILE A 232 -9.76 -3.73 -15.73
CA ILE A 232 -10.68 -3.62 -16.84
C ILE A 232 -10.11 -4.15 -18.17
N TYR A 233 -8.78 -4.14 -18.31
CA TYR A 233 -8.07 -4.68 -19.47
C TYR A 233 -8.18 -6.20 -19.61
N THR A 234 -8.34 -6.91 -18.51
CA THR A 234 -8.44 -8.37 -18.45
C THR A 234 -9.90 -8.82 -18.49
N GLY A 235 -10.83 -7.88 -18.64
CA GLY A 235 -12.28 -8.16 -18.64
C GLY A 235 -12.84 -8.45 -17.24
N LEU A 236 -12.10 -8.16 -16.18
CA LEU A 236 -12.61 -8.30 -14.82
C LEU A 236 -13.65 -7.23 -14.53
N GLU A 237 -14.74 -7.62 -13.88
CA GLU A 237 -15.83 -6.72 -13.51
C GLU A 237 -15.54 -5.95 -12.22
N LEU A 238 -16.04 -4.71 -12.14
CA LEU A 238 -15.79 -3.79 -11.03
C LEU A 238 -16.24 -4.36 -9.68
N VAL A 239 -17.50 -4.75 -9.55
CA VAL A 239 -18.08 -5.15 -8.25
C VAL A 239 -17.49 -6.47 -7.74
N PRO A 240 -17.34 -7.52 -8.55
CA PRO A 240 -16.64 -8.74 -8.13
C PRO A 240 -15.22 -8.49 -7.62
N THR A 241 -14.40 -7.72 -8.34
CA THR A 241 -13.02 -7.43 -7.90
C THR A 241 -12.96 -6.60 -6.61
N ILE A 242 -13.92 -5.69 -6.39
CA ILE A 242 -14.03 -4.96 -5.11
C ILE A 242 -14.33 -5.92 -3.97
N LYS A 243 -15.32 -6.81 -4.13
CA LYS A 243 -15.67 -7.79 -3.08
C LYS A 243 -14.50 -8.70 -2.70
N GLU A 244 -13.72 -9.10 -3.69
CA GLU A 244 -12.51 -9.90 -3.48
C GLU A 244 -11.42 -9.14 -2.72
N ALA A 245 -11.17 -7.88 -3.10
CA ALA A 245 -10.02 -7.11 -2.65
C ALA A 245 -10.26 -6.34 -1.34
N ALA A 246 -11.49 -5.92 -1.04
CA ALA A 246 -11.80 -4.87 -0.08
C ALA A 246 -11.20 -5.13 1.31
N ALA A 247 -11.28 -6.36 1.83
CA ALA A 247 -10.75 -6.71 3.16
C ALA A 247 -9.22 -6.55 3.29
N LYS A 248 -8.50 -6.54 2.18
CA LYS A 248 -7.03 -6.38 2.12
C LYS A 248 -6.59 -5.06 1.47
N THR A 249 -7.52 -4.22 1.03
CA THR A 249 -7.21 -2.91 0.44
C THR A 249 -6.93 -1.89 1.54
N ALA A 250 -5.81 -1.17 1.43
CA ALA A 250 -5.45 -0.07 2.32
C ALA A 250 -5.36 1.28 1.61
N HIS A 251 -5.32 1.28 0.29
CA HIS A 251 -5.28 2.49 -0.54
C HIS A 251 -5.97 2.20 -1.88
N ILE A 252 -6.65 3.20 -2.43
CA ILE A 252 -7.30 3.10 -3.73
C ILE A 252 -6.72 4.19 -4.63
N ALA A 253 -6.13 3.78 -5.76
CA ALA A 253 -5.75 4.70 -6.82
C ALA A 253 -6.84 4.71 -7.91
N VAL A 254 -7.15 5.89 -8.45
CA VAL A 254 -8.18 6.04 -9.48
C VAL A 254 -7.65 6.84 -10.67
N LYS A 255 -7.93 6.33 -11.84
CA LYS A 255 -7.80 6.97 -13.15
C LYS A 255 -8.76 6.32 -14.13
N ASP A 256 -9.16 7.04 -15.16
CA ASP A 256 -9.98 6.45 -16.22
C ASP A 256 -9.15 5.68 -17.23
N THR A 257 -9.82 4.82 -17.98
CA THR A 257 -9.21 3.94 -18.97
C THR A 257 -10.11 3.89 -20.18
N VAL A 258 -9.57 4.15 -21.37
CA VAL A 258 -10.29 4.14 -22.63
C VAL A 258 -9.69 3.09 -23.55
N LYS A 259 -10.53 2.25 -24.15
CA LYS A 259 -10.13 1.34 -25.21
C LYS A 259 -9.90 2.14 -26.48
N ARG A 260 -8.79 1.85 -27.15
CA ARG A 260 -8.42 2.47 -28.45
C ARG A 260 -8.92 1.61 -29.61
N ASP A 261 -9.04 2.22 -30.78
CA ASP A 261 -9.50 1.54 -32.00
C ASP A 261 -8.50 0.45 -32.46
N ASP A 262 -7.21 0.59 -32.13
CA ASP A 262 -6.19 -0.43 -32.38
C ASP A 262 -6.20 -1.61 -31.39
N GLY A 263 -7.21 -1.69 -30.51
CA GLY A 263 -7.34 -2.71 -29.47
C GLY A 263 -6.49 -2.42 -28.23
N GLY A 264 -5.64 -1.38 -28.26
CA GLY A 264 -4.89 -0.91 -27.09
C GLY A 264 -5.76 -0.11 -26.13
N PHE A 265 -5.13 0.45 -25.11
CA PHE A 265 -5.79 1.26 -24.10
C PHE A 265 -4.95 2.48 -23.80
N ARG A 266 -5.59 3.55 -23.35
CA ARG A 266 -4.94 4.72 -22.76
C ARG A 266 -5.59 5.07 -21.42
N PHE A 267 -4.82 5.66 -20.55
CA PHE A 267 -5.34 6.24 -19.31
C PHE A 267 -5.73 7.71 -19.53
N GLU A 268 -6.74 8.13 -18.78
CA GLU A 268 -7.21 9.51 -18.74
C GLU A 268 -7.38 9.94 -17.27
N LEU A 269 -7.65 11.24 -17.06
CA LEU A 269 -8.00 11.73 -15.73
C LEU A 269 -9.27 11.04 -15.22
N PRO A 270 -9.38 10.74 -13.92
CA PRO A 270 -10.56 10.08 -13.37
C PRO A 270 -11.84 10.88 -13.66
N GLY A 271 -12.87 10.18 -14.12
CA GLY A 271 -14.18 10.75 -14.43
C GLY A 271 -14.29 11.53 -15.73
N THR A 272 -13.24 11.59 -16.58
CA THR A 272 -13.29 12.29 -17.88
C THR A 272 -13.81 11.42 -19.02
N ALA A 273 -13.53 10.13 -18.99
CA ALA A 273 -13.90 9.21 -20.06
C ALA A 273 -15.20 8.47 -19.81
N GLY A 274 -15.70 8.45 -18.58
CA GLY A 274 -16.94 7.78 -18.19
C GLY A 274 -16.91 6.25 -18.28
N THR A 275 -15.73 5.66 -18.42
CA THR A 275 -15.57 4.21 -18.58
C THR A 275 -15.72 3.47 -17.26
N ILE A 276 -15.27 4.09 -16.17
CA ILE A 276 -15.32 3.52 -14.81
C ILE A 276 -16.38 4.26 -14.00
N ASN A 277 -17.33 3.52 -13.42
CA ASN A 277 -18.33 4.10 -12.53
C ASN A 277 -17.73 4.31 -11.13
N PHE A 278 -17.15 5.49 -10.90
CA PHE A 278 -16.50 5.82 -9.63
C PHE A 278 -17.47 5.94 -8.46
N SER A 279 -18.73 6.36 -8.68
CA SER A 279 -19.71 6.39 -7.60
C SER A 279 -20.06 4.99 -7.11
N THR A 280 -20.19 4.02 -8.02
CA THR A 280 -20.33 2.60 -7.66
C THR A 280 -19.09 2.10 -6.91
N LEU A 281 -17.88 2.41 -7.39
CA LEU A 281 -16.62 2.02 -6.72
C LEU A 281 -16.59 2.54 -5.28
N ILE A 282 -16.82 3.83 -5.08
CA ILE A 282 -16.82 4.49 -3.77
C ILE A 282 -17.87 3.84 -2.86
N ARG A 283 -19.10 3.67 -3.32
CA ARG A 283 -20.20 3.11 -2.55
C ARG A 283 -19.90 1.67 -2.13
N GLN A 284 -19.45 0.83 -3.03
CA GLN A 284 -19.15 -0.58 -2.74
C GLN A 284 -18.03 -0.73 -1.70
N PHE A 285 -16.94 0.03 -1.82
CA PHE A 285 -15.88 0.01 -0.81
C PHE A 285 -16.36 0.52 0.55
N TYR A 286 -17.18 1.58 0.58
CA TYR A 286 -17.75 2.12 1.81
C TYR A 286 -18.65 1.10 2.52
N ASP A 287 -19.51 0.40 1.79
CA ASP A 287 -20.42 -0.64 2.32
C ASP A 287 -19.65 -1.84 2.87
N LEU A 288 -18.52 -2.16 2.28
CA LEU A 288 -17.62 -3.22 2.76
C LEU A 288 -16.69 -2.76 3.90
N GLY A 289 -16.90 -1.57 4.45
CA GLY A 289 -16.19 -1.07 5.63
C GLY A 289 -14.87 -0.36 5.34
N TYR A 290 -14.49 -0.12 4.08
CA TYR A 290 -13.30 0.67 3.76
C TYR A 290 -13.48 2.13 4.18
N ARG A 291 -12.49 2.68 4.89
CA ARG A 291 -12.47 4.07 5.40
C ARG A 291 -11.11 4.73 5.15
N GLY A 292 -10.43 4.29 4.11
CA GLY A 292 -9.13 4.82 3.69
C GLY A 292 -9.26 5.93 2.65
N ASP A 293 -8.18 6.14 1.92
CA ASP A 293 -8.05 7.16 0.89
C ASP A 293 -8.42 6.64 -0.50
N ILE A 294 -9.02 7.51 -1.31
CA ILE A 294 -9.15 7.36 -2.76
C ILE A 294 -8.32 8.46 -3.39
N SER A 295 -7.23 8.11 -4.03
CA SER A 295 -6.25 9.04 -4.59
C SER A 295 -6.34 9.11 -6.11
N CYS A 296 -6.49 10.32 -6.64
CA CYS A 296 -6.40 10.57 -8.07
C CYS A 296 -4.96 10.37 -8.54
N GLU A 297 -4.72 9.35 -9.37
CA GLU A 297 -3.40 9.07 -9.97
C GLU A 297 -3.40 9.46 -11.44
N VAL A 298 -2.71 10.53 -11.79
CA VAL A 298 -2.55 10.93 -13.19
C VAL A 298 -1.44 10.11 -13.83
N SER A 299 -1.82 9.28 -14.80
CA SER A 299 -0.87 8.40 -15.51
C SER A 299 0.21 9.16 -16.28
N GLY A 300 1.38 8.52 -16.44
CA GLY A 300 2.44 8.98 -17.34
C GLY A 300 2.00 9.18 -18.79
N MET A 301 0.97 8.45 -19.24
CA MET A 301 0.35 8.67 -20.55
C MET A 301 -0.38 10.03 -20.66
N VAL A 302 -0.74 10.62 -19.53
CA VAL A 302 -1.42 11.93 -19.45
C VAL A 302 -0.40 13.03 -19.18
N TRP A 303 0.36 12.94 -18.07
CA TRP A 303 1.31 13.99 -17.71
C TRP A 303 2.55 14.05 -18.61
N GLY A 304 2.79 13.05 -19.44
CA GLY A 304 3.86 13.07 -20.46
C GLY A 304 3.50 13.81 -21.75
N LYS A 305 2.28 14.31 -21.90
CA LYS A 305 1.87 15.10 -23.07
C LYS A 305 2.48 16.50 -23.00
N PRO A 306 2.87 17.10 -24.16
CA PRO A 306 3.50 18.42 -24.18
C PRO A 306 2.64 19.55 -23.61
N ASP A 307 1.33 19.43 -23.70
CA ASP A 307 0.31 20.39 -23.27
C ASP A 307 -0.26 20.09 -21.88
N TYR A 308 0.36 19.19 -21.13
CA TYR A 308 -0.11 18.84 -19.81
C TYR A 308 0.08 19.99 -18.81
N ASP A 309 -1.02 20.39 -18.18
CA ASP A 309 -1.02 21.35 -17.08
C ASP A 309 -1.44 20.67 -15.76
N PRO A 310 -0.52 20.55 -14.79
CA PRO A 310 -0.82 19.93 -13.51
C PRO A 310 -1.86 20.68 -12.69
N HIS A 311 -1.98 22.01 -12.81
CA HIS A 311 -2.98 22.81 -12.11
C HIS A 311 -4.40 22.46 -12.59
N SER A 312 -4.58 22.41 -13.90
CA SER A 312 -5.83 22.01 -14.54
C SER A 312 -6.19 20.56 -14.18
N ALA A 313 -5.22 19.65 -14.20
CA ALA A 313 -5.44 18.25 -13.84
C ALA A 313 -5.87 18.07 -12.38
N ILE A 314 -5.23 18.78 -11.43
CA ILE A 314 -5.61 18.78 -10.00
C ILE A 314 -7.07 19.22 -9.85
N LYS A 315 -7.46 20.33 -10.50
CA LYS A 315 -8.83 20.86 -10.44
C LYS A 315 -9.85 19.89 -11.05
N THR A 316 -9.60 19.39 -12.24
CA THR A 316 -10.49 18.46 -12.95
C THR A 316 -10.70 17.16 -12.18
N CYS A 317 -9.61 16.56 -11.66
CA CYS A 317 -9.70 15.35 -10.83
C CYS A 317 -10.55 15.60 -9.57
N TYR A 318 -10.36 16.75 -8.91
CA TYR A 318 -11.14 17.12 -7.73
C TYR A 318 -12.63 17.24 -8.03
N GLU A 319 -13.00 17.98 -9.08
CA GLU A 319 -14.39 18.22 -9.47
C GLU A 319 -15.08 16.90 -9.80
N ASN A 320 -14.47 16.06 -10.63
CA ASN A 320 -15.04 14.79 -11.04
C ASN A 320 -15.21 13.82 -9.86
N MET A 321 -14.19 13.70 -9.02
CA MET A 321 -14.24 12.74 -7.92
C MET A 321 -15.09 13.24 -6.75
N SER A 322 -15.16 14.55 -6.47
CA SER A 322 -16.09 15.09 -5.50
C SER A 322 -17.54 14.80 -5.90
N LYS A 323 -17.88 15.00 -7.18
CA LYS A 323 -19.19 14.61 -7.72
C LYS A 323 -19.46 13.10 -7.60
N ALA A 324 -18.44 12.27 -7.80
CA ALA A 324 -18.58 10.81 -7.62
C ALA A 324 -18.87 10.44 -6.14
N PHE A 325 -18.25 11.13 -5.16
CA PHE A 325 -18.55 10.98 -3.73
C PHE A 325 -19.99 11.40 -3.39
N GLU A 326 -20.45 12.54 -3.92
CA GLU A 326 -21.84 13.02 -3.75
C GLU A 326 -22.84 11.99 -4.30
N LEU A 327 -22.64 11.52 -5.53
CA LEU A 327 -23.50 10.51 -6.18
C LEU A 327 -23.49 9.17 -5.42
N ALA A 328 -22.36 8.82 -4.80
CA ALA A 328 -22.25 7.64 -3.96
C ALA A 328 -22.96 7.79 -2.60
N GLY A 329 -23.27 9.01 -2.18
CA GLY A 329 -23.80 9.30 -0.83
C GLY A 329 -22.81 8.93 0.28
N VAL A 330 -21.51 9.05 0.02
CA VAL A 330 -20.44 8.71 0.97
C VAL A 330 -19.81 9.98 1.55
N PRO A 331 -19.80 10.14 2.88
CA PRO A 331 -19.28 11.35 3.50
C PRO A 331 -17.74 11.42 3.38
N ARG A 332 -17.26 12.62 3.14
CA ARG A 332 -15.87 13.03 3.28
C ARG A 332 -15.68 13.79 4.59
N PRO A 333 -14.44 13.93 5.11
CA PRO A 333 -14.19 14.84 6.23
C PRO A 333 -14.72 16.22 5.92
N THR A 334 -15.65 16.71 6.73
CA THR A 334 -16.07 18.13 6.69
C THR A 334 -14.96 18.93 7.32
N GLY A 335 -14.11 19.54 6.50
CA GLY A 335 -13.05 20.38 7.04
C GLY A 335 -13.61 21.71 7.49
N ASP A 336 -13.54 22.00 8.78
CA ASP A 336 -13.30 23.35 9.25
C ASP A 336 -11.85 23.71 8.86
N ARG A 337 -11.64 24.10 7.59
CA ARG A 337 -10.35 24.52 7.05
C ARG A 337 -10.40 25.97 6.63
#